data_da99d369ace99ce922348b1d0960ca50
#
_entry.id   da99d369ace99ce922348b1d0960ca50
#
_cell.length_a   1.000
_cell.length_b   1.000
_cell.length_c   1.000
_cell.angle_alpha   90.00
_cell.angle_beta   90.00
_cell.angle_gamma   90.00
#
_symmetry.space_group_name_H-M   'P 1'
#
loop_
_entity.id
_entity.type
_entity.pdbx_description
1 polymer ?
#
loop_
_entity_poly.entity_id
_entity_poly.type
_entity_poly.pdbx_seq_one_letter_code
_entity_poly.pdbx_strand_id
1 'polypeptide(L)'
;MTARAEHVEAILTALSEVDGLRPAAPTVRPVASWNPAALAVDLTPEVVRVRLVATALPLPPRLRLAGDAVAKALVGSAYADAVIRLVVTDVDGSAFGA
;
A
#
# COMPACT_ATOMS: atom_id res chain seq x y z
N MET A 1 -16.18 -9.85 -10.08
CA MET A 1 -15.41 -8.96 -9.23
C MET A 1 -15.73 -9.18 -7.76
N THR A 2 -14.75 -9.20 -6.91
CA THR A 2 -14.95 -9.42 -5.49
C THR A 2 -14.75 -8.13 -4.70
N ALA A 3 -15.40 -8.04 -3.53
CA ALA A 3 -15.21 -6.91 -2.64
C ALA A 3 -13.74 -6.73 -2.24
N ARG A 4 -13.00 -7.84 -2.17
CA ARG A 4 -11.58 -7.79 -1.85
C ARG A 4 -10.80 -6.99 -2.91
N ALA A 5 -11.08 -7.22 -4.18
CA ALA A 5 -10.42 -6.47 -5.25
C ALA A 5 -10.71 -4.99 -5.20
N GLU A 6 -11.94 -4.63 -4.86
CA GLU A 6 -12.33 -3.23 -4.71
C GLU A 6 -11.58 -2.57 -3.56
N HIS A 7 -11.40 -3.27 -2.45
CA HIS A 7 -10.67 -2.74 -1.31
C HIS A 7 -9.17 -2.62 -1.59
N VAL A 8 -8.60 -3.56 -2.33
CA VAL A 8 -7.20 -3.45 -2.77
C VAL A 8 -7.02 -2.20 -3.61
N GLU A 9 -7.92 -1.96 -4.57
CA GLU A 9 -7.85 -0.76 -5.41
C GLU A 9 -8.01 0.51 -4.59
N ALA A 10 -8.90 0.51 -3.60
CA ALA A 10 -9.08 1.66 -2.74
C ALA A 10 -7.82 1.98 -1.94
N ILE A 11 -7.14 0.94 -1.45
CA ILE A 11 -5.88 1.10 -0.72
C ILE A 11 -4.81 1.67 -1.63
N LEU A 12 -4.67 1.12 -2.84
CA LEU A 12 -3.66 1.59 -3.79
C LEU A 12 -3.91 3.05 -4.18
N THR A 13 -5.17 3.43 -4.39
CA THR A 13 -5.53 4.81 -4.69
C THR A 13 -5.17 5.73 -3.54
N ALA A 14 -5.50 5.33 -2.31
CA ALA A 14 -5.20 6.12 -1.12
C ALA A 14 -3.69 6.31 -0.96
N LEU A 15 -2.91 5.26 -1.19
CA LEU A 15 -1.45 5.33 -1.07
C LEU A 15 -0.82 6.21 -2.15
N SER A 16 -1.44 6.31 -3.31
CA SER A 16 -0.92 7.16 -4.39
C SER A 16 -0.90 8.64 -4.00
N GLU A 17 -1.66 9.02 -2.99
CA GLU A 17 -1.70 10.40 -2.50
C GLU A 17 -0.65 10.67 -1.41
N VAL A 18 0.08 9.66 -0.99
CA VAL A 18 1.13 9.81 0.02
C VAL A 18 2.48 9.88 -0.67
N ASP A 19 3.10 11.06 -0.64
CA ASP A 19 4.40 11.25 -1.27
C ASP A 19 5.48 10.45 -0.56
N GLY A 20 6.39 9.89 -1.36
CA GLY A 20 7.55 9.22 -0.82
C GLY A 20 7.40 7.74 -0.57
N LEU A 21 6.24 7.17 -0.90
CA LEU A 21 6.00 5.74 -0.78
C LEU A 21 5.32 5.24 -2.06
N ARG A 22 5.66 4.02 -2.44
CA ARG A 22 4.96 3.34 -3.52
C ARG A 22 4.81 1.86 -3.18
N PRO A 23 3.80 1.17 -3.75
CA PRO A 23 3.64 -0.26 -3.52
C PRO A 23 4.86 -1.04 -4.01
N ALA A 24 5.29 -2.04 -3.23
CA ALA A 24 6.41 -2.90 -3.61
C ALA A 24 5.90 -3.97 -4.57
N ALA A 25 5.76 -3.62 -5.85
CA ALA A 25 5.30 -4.54 -6.87
C ALA A 25 6.46 -5.38 -7.40
N PRO A 26 6.22 -6.66 -7.71
CA PRO A 26 7.27 -7.46 -8.33
C PRO A 26 7.58 -6.98 -9.74
N THR A 27 8.83 -7.19 -10.17
CA THR A 27 9.25 -6.87 -11.52
C THR A 27 8.81 -8.01 -12.44
N VAL A 28 7.56 -7.95 -12.89
CA VAL A 28 7.00 -8.96 -13.78
C VAL A 28 6.33 -8.27 -14.96
N ARG A 29 6.21 -9.01 -16.06
CA ARG A 29 5.53 -8.49 -17.23
C ARG A 29 4.04 -8.39 -16.93
N PRO A 30 3.42 -7.23 -17.12
CA PRO A 30 1.99 -7.10 -16.82
C PRO A 30 1.15 -7.89 -17.81
N VAL A 31 0.06 -8.46 -17.33
CA VAL A 31 -0.96 -9.11 -18.14
C VAL A 31 -2.16 -8.17 -18.22
N ALA A 32 -2.94 -8.31 -19.29
CA ALA A 32 -3.93 -7.32 -19.67
C ALA A 32 -4.88 -6.87 -18.55
N SER A 33 -5.32 -7.72 -17.66
CA SER A 33 -6.27 -7.34 -16.60
C SER A 33 -5.67 -7.40 -15.21
N TRP A 34 -4.34 -7.46 -15.13
CA TRP A 34 -3.66 -7.69 -13.86
C TRP A 34 -2.78 -6.51 -13.48
N ASN A 35 -2.94 -6.03 -12.25
CA ASN A 35 -2.13 -4.96 -11.72
C ASN A 35 -1.08 -5.53 -10.75
N PRO A 36 0.22 -5.51 -11.10
CA PRO A 36 1.25 -6.05 -10.22
C PRO A 36 1.28 -5.39 -8.84
N ALA A 37 0.89 -4.13 -8.74
CA ALA A 37 0.85 -3.43 -7.47
C ALA A 37 -0.10 -4.09 -6.47
N ALA A 38 -1.11 -4.81 -6.95
CA ALA A 38 -2.03 -5.51 -6.07
C ALA A 38 -1.35 -6.60 -5.24
N LEU A 39 -0.21 -7.12 -5.70
CA LEU A 39 0.55 -8.12 -4.95
C LEU A 39 1.23 -7.53 -3.71
N ALA A 40 1.32 -6.21 -3.60
CA ALA A 40 1.87 -5.56 -2.43
C ALA A 40 0.88 -5.54 -1.25
N VAL A 41 -0.38 -5.88 -1.49
CA VAL A 41 -1.44 -5.77 -0.48
C VAL A 41 -1.99 -7.15 -0.15
N ASP A 42 -1.94 -7.52 1.14
CA ASP A 42 -2.57 -8.74 1.65
C ASP A 42 -3.70 -8.33 2.58
N LEU A 43 -4.91 -8.82 2.29
CA LEU A 43 -6.10 -8.51 3.07
C LEU A 43 -6.65 -9.74 3.77
N THR A 44 -6.75 -9.66 5.10
CA THR A 44 -7.55 -10.58 5.89
C THR A 44 -8.34 -9.74 6.90
N PRO A 45 -9.45 -10.27 7.47
CA PRO A 45 -10.19 -9.51 8.47
C PRO A 45 -9.37 -9.14 9.70
N GLU A 46 -8.29 -9.87 9.97
CA GLU A 46 -7.45 -9.64 11.14
C GLU A 46 -6.28 -8.71 10.85
N VAL A 47 -5.70 -8.79 9.64
CA VAL A 47 -4.49 -8.04 9.29
C VAL A 47 -4.57 -7.56 7.85
N VAL A 48 -4.24 -6.30 7.66
CA VAL A 48 -4.01 -5.72 6.33
C VAL A 48 -2.53 -5.39 6.26
N ARG A 49 -1.81 -6.10 5.39
CA ARG A 49 -0.38 -5.88 5.21
C ARG A 49 -0.12 -5.24 3.86
N VAL A 50 0.65 -4.17 3.88
CA VAL A 50 1.04 -3.47 2.65
C VAL A 50 2.55 -3.38 2.61
N ARG A 51 3.15 -3.88 1.53
CA ARG A 51 4.58 -3.78 1.31
C ARG A 51 4.85 -2.54 0.45
N LEU A 52 5.80 -1.75 0.90
CA LEU A 52 6.09 -0.44 0.32
C LEU A 52 7.58 -0.28 0.01
N VAL A 53 7.85 0.54 -0.98
CA VAL A 53 9.21 1.02 -1.26
C VAL A 53 9.23 2.50 -0.94
N ALA A 54 10.22 2.92 -0.15
CA ALA A 54 10.39 4.33 0.18
C ALA A 54 11.13 5.04 -0.95
N THR A 55 10.55 6.14 -1.41
CA THR A 55 11.18 6.99 -2.44
C THR A 55 11.57 8.34 -1.90
N ALA A 56 11.31 8.60 -0.61
CA ALA A 56 11.72 9.81 0.08
C ALA A 56 11.81 9.55 1.58
N LEU A 57 12.58 10.37 2.26
CA LEU A 57 12.78 10.30 3.71
C LEU A 57 12.37 11.63 4.33
N PRO A 58 12.07 11.68 5.63
CA PRO A 58 12.09 10.61 6.62
C PRO A 58 10.85 9.70 6.53
N LEU A 59 10.97 8.47 7.02
CA LEU A 59 9.91 7.48 6.94
C LEU A 59 8.77 7.66 7.95
N PRO A 60 9.03 7.95 9.25
CA PRO A 60 7.96 7.92 10.24
C PRO A 60 6.73 8.78 9.89
N PRO A 61 6.87 10.07 9.49
CA PRO A 61 5.69 10.84 9.14
C PRO A 61 4.95 10.32 7.91
N ARG A 62 5.70 9.77 6.95
CA ARG A 62 5.09 9.21 5.73
C ARG A 62 4.32 7.95 6.04
N LEU A 63 4.85 7.09 6.91
CA LEU A 63 4.16 5.87 7.32
C LEU A 63 2.89 6.18 8.11
N ARG A 64 2.89 7.23 8.94
CA ARG A 64 1.68 7.66 9.64
C ARG A 64 0.61 8.10 8.66
N LEU A 65 0.98 8.89 7.67
CA LEU A 65 0.03 9.32 6.63
C LEU A 65 -0.51 8.15 5.84
N ALA A 66 0.36 7.20 5.50
CA ALA A 66 -0.05 6.00 4.77
C ALA A 66 -1.00 5.14 5.61
N GLY A 67 -0.71 4.95 6.89
CA GLY A 67 -1.59 4.20 7.78
C GLY A 67 -2.95 4.84 7.91
N ASP A 68 -3.01 6.16 8.06
CA ASP A 68 -4.28 6.88 8.11
C ASP A 68 -5.05 6.76 6.81
N ALA A 69 -4.36 6.84 5.67
CA ALA A 69 -4.99 6.72 4.36
C ALA A 69 -5.59 5.34 4.16
N VAL A 70 -4.85 4.29 4.54
CA VAL A 70 -5.34 2.91 4.44
C VAL A 70 -6.55 2.70 5.36
N ALA A 71 -6.48 3.21 6.60
CA ALA A 71 -7.59 3.09 7.54
C ALA A 71 -8.85 3.74 7.00
N LYS A 72 -8.73 4.92 6.42
CA LYS A 72 -9.89 5.61 5.82
C LYS A 72 -10.46 4.83 4.64
N ALA A 73 -9.62 4.22 3.84
CA ALA A 73 -10.06 3.45 2.70
C ALA A 73 -10.85 2.20 3.11
N LEU A 74 -10.66 1.73 4.34
CA LEU A 74 -11.29 0.49 4.82
C LEU A 74 -12.51 0.73 5.72
N VAL A 75 -12.87 1.98 5.98
CA VAL A 75 -14.03 2.31 6.81
C VAL A 75 -15.28 1.67 6.21
N GLY A 76 -16.05 0.99 7.07
CA GLY A 76 -17.27 0.34 6.65
C GLY A 76 -17.11 -1.02 5.99
N SER A 77 -15.88 -1.51 5.88
CA SER A 77 -15.62 -2.80 5.27
C SER A 77 -15.40 -3.89 6.32
N ALA A 78 -15.27 -5.14 5.86
CA ALA A 78 -14.93 -6.27 6.71
C ALA A 78 -13.52 -6.15 7.29
N TYR A 79 -12.70 -5.24 6.76
CA TYR A 79 -11.30 -5.04 7.18
C TYR A 79 -11.14 -3.82 8.09
N ALA A 80 -12.23 -3.17 8.48
CA ALA A 80 -12.16 -1.92 9.24
C ALA A 80 -11.44 -2.07 10.59
N ASP A 81 -11.55 -3.24 11.21
CA ASP A 81 -10.93 -3.50 12.51
C ASP A 81 -9.59 -4.24 12.41
N ALA A 82 -9.12 -4.50 11.20
CA ALA A 82 -7.87 -5.21 11.01
C ALA A 82 -6.67 -4.36 11.47
N VAL A 83 -5.63 -5.04 11.93
CA VAL A 83 -4.35 -4.39 12.22
C VAL A 83 -3.70 -4.05 10.89
N ILE A 84 -3.31 -2.79 10.72
CA ILE A 84 -2.63 -2.34 9.51
C ILE A 84 -1.13 -2.46 9.71
N ARG A 85 -0.48 -3.26 8.86
CA ARG A 85 0.98 -3.44 8.88
C ARG A 85 1.56 -2.88 7.60
N LEU A 86 2.35 -1.83 7.73
CA LEU A 86 3.07 -1.24 6.62
C LEU A 86 4.52 -1.70 6.71
N VAL A 87 4.96 -2.42 5.69
CA VAL A 87 6.30 -3.00 5.66
C VAL A 87 7.10 -2.35 4.54
N VAL A 88 8.16 -1.64 4.91
CA VAL A 88 9.07 -1.06 3.92
C VAL A 88 10.11 -2.11 3.57
N THR A 89 10.03 -2.61 2.35
CA THR A 89 10.90 -3.70 1.89
C THR A 89 12.17 -3.19 1.20
N ASP A 90 12.17 -1.93 0.79
CA ASP A 90 13.32 -1.36 0.10
C ASP A 90 13.26 0.16 0.16
N VAL A 91 14.40 0.78 -0.04
CA VAL A 91 14.51 2.24 -0.14
C VAL A 91 15.13 2.55 -1.50
N ASP A 92 14.38 3.25 -2.32
CA ASP A 92 14.85 3.64 -3.65
C ASP A 92 15.98 4.65 -3.51
N GLY A 93 16.97 4.58 -4.40
CA GLY A 93 18.10 5.51 -4.38
C GLY A 93 17.67 6.97 -4.43
N SER A 94 16.53 7.27 -5.06
CA SER A 94 15.99 8.63 -5.11
C SER A 94 15.64 9.19 -3.73
N ALA A 95 15.46 8.32 -2.73
CA ALA A 95 15.15 8.76 -1.36
C ALA A 95 16.32 9.49 -0.70
N PHE A 96 17.52 9.29 -1.19
CA PHE A 96 18.72 9.92 -0.63
C PHE A 96 19.03 11.27 -1.29
N GLY A 97 18.12 11.74 -2.06
CA GLY A 97 18.18 13.03 -2.66
C GLY A 97 19.15 13.05 -3.82
N ALA A 98 19.64 14.04 -4.18
CA ALA A 98 20.68 14.14 -5.18
C ALA A 98 20.43 15.24 -6.13
#